data_53d04e6cd8b3651656b78c7624606e67
#
_entry.id   53d04e6cd8b3651656b78c7624606e67
#
_cell.length_a   1.000
_cell.length_b   1.000
_cell.length_c   1.000
_cell.angle_alpha   90.00
_cell.angle_beta   90.00
_cell.angle_gamma   90.00
#
_symmetry.space_group_name_H-M   'P 1'
#
loop_
_entity.id
_entity.type
_entity.pdbx_description
1 polymer ?
#
loop_
_entity_poly.entity_id
_entity_poly.type
_entity_poly.pdbx_seq_one_letter_code
_entity_poly.pdbx_strand_id
1 'polypeptide(L)'
;LDNFLTESLSSLSLDYRQALYADFNNRMAHQNVKRGSDLYRSLMKTDKYLNALICKYGYSITCHKAQGGEWENVFVDMDKLGGKANNGYFRWAYTAITRSKRSLWHFASPEYNAVSNMRVLPISNANRILYYVPQGKNFLDWFFGRISTICDLHGISCRENRNFEYQHILSFEADGKQCDIRQWYNKDGYSHKRECLNKNDEGFAIFADKLIEEALVPDELSFILQTTFAETLHKLVIDIASELGIPVLNIKQEQWKDIYYFSTTPYKSSITFCYNARGLYSSAMPQSTGGTNDELLKAFCAKIQ
;
A
#
# COMPACT_ATOMS: atom_id res chain seq x y z
N LEU A 1 -11.51 -48.23 5.25
CA LEU A 1 -11.20 -47.40 6.45
C LEU A 1 -10.19 -46.31 6.12
N ASP A 2 -9.13 -46.62 5.35
CA ASP A 2 -8.07 -45.68 5.03
C ASP A 2 -8.55 -44.47 4.22
N ASN A 3 -9.54 -44.61 3.38
CA ASN A 3 -10.11 -43.51 2.58
C ASN A 3 -10.84 -42.47 3.42
N PHE A 4 -11.30 -42.78 4.61
CA PHE A 4 -11.98 -41.84 5.50
C PHE A 4 -11.02 -40.98 6.32
N LEU A 5 -9.77 -41.39 6.44
CA LEU A 5 -8.73 -40.62 7.16
C LEU A 5 -8.18 -39.47 6.34
N THR A 6 -8.27 -39.55 5.01
CA THR A 6 -7.74 -38.54 4.09
C THR A 6 -8.75 -37.47 3.69
N GLU A 7 -10.05 -37.67 3.92
CA GLU A 7 -11.08 -36.70 3.60
C GLU A 7 -11.12 -35.56 4.62
N SER A 8 -11.13 -34.33 4.14
CA SER A 8 -11.23 -33.13 4.96
C SER A 8 -12.62 -32.89 5.58
N LEU A 9 -13.59 -33.70 5.24
CA LEU A 9 -14.96 -33.56 5.67
C LEU A 9 -15.17 -33.88 7.17
N SER A 10 -15.99 -33.06 7.83
CA SER A 10 -16.31 -33.19 9.25
C SER A 10 -17.26 -34.36 9.54
N SER A 11 -17.89 -34.95 8.52
CA SER A 11 -18.83 -36.06 8.60
C SER A 11 -18.74 -36.88 7.32
N LEU A 12 -19.16 -38.13 7.37
CA LEU A 12 -19.32 -38.97 6.18
C LEU A 12 -20.24 -38.29 5.17
N SER A 13 -19.91 -38.39 3.88
CA SER A 13 -20.79 -37.94 2.81
C SER A 13 -22.17 -38.62 2.88
N LEU A 14 -23.15 -38.01 2.22
CA LEU A 14 -24.49 -38.55 2.18
C LEU A 14 -24.52 -39.99 1.60
N ASP A 15 -23.71 -40.19 0.54
CA ASP A 15 -23.62 -41.48 -0.17
C ASP A 15 -23.09 -42.60 0.73
N TYR A 16 -22.01 -42.30 1.50
CA TYR A 16 -21.47 -43.29 2.45
C TYR A 16 -22.45 -43.62 3.58
N ARG A 17 -23.19 -42.63 4.08
CA ARG A 17 -24.22 -42.87 5.08
C ARG A 17 -25.35 -43.73 4.53
N GLN A 18 -25.78 -43.46 3.31
CA GLN A 18 -26.80 -44.27 2.62
C GLN A 18 -26.29 -45.70 2.39
N ALA A 19 -25.05 -45.89 1.99
CA ALA A 19 -24.44 -47.21 1.82
C ALA A 19 -24.38 -48.00 3.13
N LEU A 20 -24.03 -47.36 4.25
CA LEU A 20 -24.03 -48.01 5.57
C LEU A 20 -25.42 -48.42 5.99
N TYR A 21 -26.45 -47.60 5.74
CA TYR A 21 -27.84 -47.96 6.01
C TYR A 21 -28.34 -49.08 5.07
N ALA A 22 -27.94 -49.09 3.81
CA ALA A 22 -28.26 -50.16 2.88
C ALA A 22 -27.64 -51.47 3.32
N ASP A 23 -26.39 -51.47 3.72
CA ASP A 23 -25.68 -52.64 4.24
C ASP A 23 -26.38 -53.18 5.53
N PHE A 24 -26.69 -52.31 6.48
CA PHE A 24 -27.41 -52.68 7.68
C PHE A 24 -28.76 -53.34 7.34
N ASN A 25 -29.55 -52.73 6.44
CA ASN A 25 -30.83 -53.31 6.00
C ASN A 25 -30.66 -54.70 5.38
N ASN A 26 -29.65 -54.88 4.53
CA ASN A 26 -29.34 -56.18 3.91
C ASN A 26 -29.00 -57.23 4.97
N ARG A 27 -28.14 -56.88 5.94
CA ARG A 27 -27.78 -57.79 7.05
C ARG A 27 -29.00 -58.16 7.88
N MET A 28 -29.91 -57.21 8.16
CA MET A 28 -31.16 -57.49 8.90
C MET A 28 -32.12 -58.35 8.09
N ALA A 29 -32.22 -58.14 6.78
CA ALA A 29 -33.04 -58.98 5.91
C ALA A 29 -32.54 -60.44 5.87
N HIS A 30 -31.22 -60.65 5.78
CA HIS A 30 -30.62 -62.00 5.87
C HIS A 30 -30.87 -62.70 7.20
N GLN A 31 -31.07 -61.95 8.30
CA GLN A 31 -31.41 -62.48 9.60
C GLN A 31 -32.90 -62.55 9.84
N ASN A 32 -33.73 -62.32 8.81
CA ASN A 32 -35.22 -62.32 8.93
C ASN A 32 -35.78 -61.32 9.96
N VAL A 33 -35.01 -60.23 10.24
CA VAL A 33 -35.48 -59.19 11.16
C VAL A 33 -36.33 -58.19 10.38
N LYS A 34 -37.57 -58.03 10.74
CA LYS A 34 -38.53 -57.14 10.10
C LYS A 34 -38.12 -55.68 10.33
N ARG A 35 -38.00 -54.92 9.26
CA ARG A 35 -37.70 -53.49 9.32
C ARG A 35 -38.72 -52.73 10.17
N GLY A 36 -38.27 -51.91 11.09
CA GLY A 36 -39.09 -51.10 11.98
C GLY A 36 -39.58 -51.83 13.24
N SER A 37 -39.29 -53.15 13.41
CA SER A 37 -39.54 -53.86 14.64
C SER A 37 -38.69 -53.33 15.81
N ASP A 38 -39.10 -53.67 17.05
CA ASP A 38 -38.32 -53.25 18.24
C ASP A 38 -36.92 -53.89 18.25
N LEU A 39 -36.83 -55.14 17.78
CA LEU A 39 -35.53 -55.79 17.57
C LEU A 39 -34.68 -55.08 16.54
N TYR A 40 -35.26 -54.69 15.42
CA TYR A 40 -34.52 -53.89 14.39
C TYR A 40 -33.97 -52.58 14.97
N ARG A 41 -34.79 -51.84 15.75
CA ARG A 41 -34.41 -50.59 16.40
C ARG A 41 -33.30 -50.78 17.43
N SER A 42 -33.36 -51.86 18.20
CA SER A 42 -32.34 -52.23 19.17
C SER A 42 -31.02 -52.53 18.47
N LEU A 43 -31.04 -53.40 17.43
CA LEU A 43 -29.87 -53.78 16.66
C LEU A 43 -29.23 -52.55 15.93
N MET A 44 -30.06 -51.63 15.45
CA MET A 44 -29.55 -50.40 14.83
C MET A 44 -28.75 -49.52 15.82
N LYS A 45 -29.20 -49.46 17.09
CA LYS A 45 -28.49 -48.69 18.15
C LYS A 45 -27.16 -49.31 18.55
N THR A 46 -27.04 -50.63 18.40
CA THR A 46 -25.85 -51.39 18.82
C THR A 46 -24.97 -51.83 17.65
N ASP A 47 -25.37 -51.50 16.42
CA ASP A 47 -24.60 -51.87 15.23
C ASP A 47 -23.22 -51.17 15.19
N LYS A 48 -22.18 -51.97 15.08
CA LYS A 48 -20.79 -51.51 15.15
C LYS A 48 -20.37 -50.61 13.98
N TYR A 49 -21.04 -50.73 12.83
CA TYR A 49 -20.72 -49.91 11.65
C TYR A 49 -21.49 -48.58 11.63
N LEU A 50 -22.79 -48.61 11.95
CA LEU A 50 -23.61 -47.42 12.03
C LEU A 50 -23.22 -46.51 13.19
N ASN A 51 -22.69 -47.06 14.28
CA ASN A 51 -22.28 -46.34 15.47
C ASN A 51 -20.75 -46.29 15.62
N ALA A 52 -20.02 -46.52 14.53
CA ALA A 52 -18.56 -46.37 14.53
C ALA A 52 -18.12 -44.99 14.94
N LEU A 53 -17.12 -44.91 15.80
CA LEU A 53 -16.53 -43.63 16.20
C LEU A 53 -15.83 -42.99 15.03
N ILE A 54 -16.21 -41.78 14.68
CA ILE A 54 -15.57 -40.98 13.63
C ILE A 54 -14.46 -40.14 14.28
N CYS A 55 -13.22 -40.50 14.04
CA CYS A 55 -12.05 -39.82 14.60
C CYS A 55 -11.23 -39.11 13.49
N LYS A 56 -10.61 -37.99 13.86
CA LYS A 56 -9.59 -37.32 13.09
C LYS A 56 -8.36 -37.13 13.96
N TYR A 57 -7.22 -36.97 13.31
CA TYR A 57 -6.01 -36.58 14.03
C TYR A 57 -6.20 -35.20 14.69
N GLY A 58 -5.78 -35.08 15.95
CA GLY A 58 -6.04 -33.91 16.81
C GLY A 58 -4.92 -32.88 16.85
N TYR A 59 -3.87 -32.98 16.03
CA TYR A 59 -2.76 -32.03 16.04
C TYR A 59 -2.98 -30.80 15.18
N SER A 60 -4.06 -30.74 14.41
CA SER A 60 -4.51 -29.54 13.70
C SER A 60 -6.03 -29.47 13.77
N ILE A 61 -6.54 -28.37 14.35
CA ILE A 61 -7.97 -28.12 14.51
C ILE A 61 -8.32 -26.71 14.10
N THR A 62 -9.54 -26.49 13.66
CA THR A 62 -10.00 -25.12 13.35
C THR A 62 -10.23 -24.34 14.64
N CYS A 63 -10.01 -23.02 14.59
CA CYS A 63 -10.20 -22.13 15.72
C CYS A 63 -11.57 -22.30 16.42
N HIS A 64 -12.65 -22.49 15.65
CA HIS A 64 -13.99 -22.71 16.22
C HIS A 64 -14.08 -24.02 17.03
N LYS A 65 -13.40 -25.08 16.58
CA LYS A 65 -13.35 -26.35 17.31
C LYS A 65 -12.42 -26.30 18.54
N ALA A 66 -11.51 -25.35 18.57
CA ALA A 66 -10.63 -25.10 19.70
C ALA A 66 -11.31 -24.33 20.83
N GLN A 67 -12.52 -23.81 20.63
CA GLN A 67 -13.25 -23.09 21.69
C GLN A 67 -13.50 -23.99 22.89
N GLY A 68 -13.19 -23.46 24.09
CA GLY A 68 -13.28 -24.20 25.34
C GLY A 68 -12.06 -25.08 25.67
N GLY A 69 -11.16 -25.33 24.71
CA GLY A 69 -9.89 -25.99 24.94
C GLY A 69 -8.75 -25.00 25.21
N GLU A 70 -7.73 -25.46 25.94
CA GLU A 70 -6.49 -24.71 26.19
C GLU A 70 -5.30 -25.68 26.16
N TRP A 71 -4.17 -25.22 25.62
CA TRP A 71 -2.95 -26.05 25.44
C TRP A 71 -1.73 -25.29 25.92
N GLU A 72 -0.73 -26.00 26.41
CA GLU A 72 0.53 -25.40 26.85
C GLU A 72 1.23 -24.65 25.70
N ASN A 73 1.23 -25.23 24.51
CA ASN A 73 1.88 -24.70 23.32
C ASN A 73 0.90 -24.69 22.16
N VAL A 74 0.77 -23.56 21.48
CA VAL A 74 -0.15 -23.37 20.36
C VAL A 74 0.59 -22.75 19.17
N PHE A 75 0.40 -23.32 17.99
CA PHE A 75 0.80 -22.74 16.71
C PHE A 75 -0.45 -22.24 15.99
N VAL A 76 -0.45 -20.98 15.59
CA VAL A 76 -1.59 -20.38 14.87
C VAL A 76 -1.15 -19.95 13.48
N ASP A 77 -1.83 -20.50 12.47
CA ASP A 77 -1.79 -19.95 11.12
C ASP A 77 -2.73 -18.75 11.07
N MET A 78 -2.15 -17.54 10.94
CA MET A 78 -2.89 -16.28 10.90
C MET A 78 -3.40 -15.94 9.50
N ASP A 79 -3.11 -16.75 8.48
CA ASP A 79 -3.61 -16.56 7.12
C ASP A 79 -5.06 -17.05 6.99
N LYS A 80 -6.00 -16.14 7.16
CA LYS A 80 -7.42 -16.40 7.03
C LYS A 80 -7.97 -15.81 5.74
N LEU A 81 -8.66 -16.64 4.97
CA LEU A 81 -9.43 -16.20 3.80
C LEU A 81 -10.53 -15.20 4.22
N GLY A 82 -10.71 -14.12 3.44
CA GLY A 82 -11.80 -13.15 3.66
C GLY A 82 -11.38 -11.80 4.25
N GLY A 83 -10.08 -11.49 4.23
CA GLY A 83 -9.52 -10.19 4.66
C GLY A 83 -9.15 -10.14 6.14
N LYS A 84 -8.10 -9.40 6.43
CA LYS A 84 -7.42 -9.38 7.74
C LYS A 84 -7.76 -8.17 8.61
N ALA A 85 -8.47 -7.16 8.07
CA ALA A 85 -8.79 -5.92 8.78
C ALA A 85 -10.31 -5.75 9.03
N ASN A 86 -10.95 -6.76 9.63
CA ASN A 86 -12.36 -6.70 9.97
C ASN A 86 -12.66 -7.33 11.34
N ASN A 87 -13.81 -6.98 11.92
CA ASN A 87 -14.20 -7.45 13.24
C ASN A 87 -14.27 -8.98 13.34
N GLY A 88 -14.61 -9.67 12.26
CA GLY A 88 -14.65 -11.13 12.23
C GLY A 88 -13.25 -11.75 12.36
N TYR A 89 -12.26 -11.15 11.69
CA TYR A 89 -10.87 -11.55 11.82
C TYR A 89 -10.34 -11.32 13.24
N PHE A 90 -10.58 -10.17 13.83
CA PHE A 90 -10.10 -9.87 15.18
C PHE A 90 -10.73 -10.78 16.23
N ARG A 91 -12.03 -11.09 16.14
CA ARG A 91 -12.69 -12.06 17.03
C ARG A 91 -12.11 -13.45 16.88
N TRP A 92 -11.88 -13.89 15.65
CA TRP A 92 -11.24 -15.16 15.36
C TRP A 92 -9.81 -15.21 15.90
N ALA A 93 -8.99 -14.19 15.65
CA ALA A 93 -7.61 -14.10 16.12
C ALA A 93 -7.55 -14.11 17.66
N TYR A 94 -8.42 -13.34 18.32
CA TYR A 94 -8.55 -13.36 19.77
C TYR A 94 -8.84 -14.78 20.28
N THR A 95 -9.81 -15.47 19.67
CA THR A 95 -10.16 -16.84 20.06
C THR A 95 -8.97 -17.78 19.87
N ALA A 96 -8.21 -17.68 18.78
CA ALA A 96 -7.06 -18.52 18.51
C ALA A 96 -5.92 -18.27 19.51
N ILE A 97 -5.58 -17.02 19.74
CA ILE A 97 -4.46 -16.61 20.61
C ILE A 97 -4.72 -17.01 22.07
N THR A 98 -5.95 -16.84 22.54
CA THR A 98 -6.33 -17.17 23.93
C THR A 98 -6.42 -18.67 24.22
N ARG A 99 -6.05 -19.53 23.26
CA ARG A 99 -5.97 -20.99 23.48
C ARG A 99 -4.64 -21.43 24.09
N SER A 100 -3.63 -20.53 24.08
CA SER A 100 -2.31 -20.83 24.62
C SER A 100 -2.23 -20.50 26.10
N LYS A 101 -1.71 -21.46 26.89
CA LYS A 101 -1.40 -21.27 28.31
C LYS A 101 0.03 -20.79 28.55
N ARG A 102 0.99 -21.22 27.73
CA ARG A 102 2.40 -20.96 27.96
C ARG A 102 3.09 -20.30 26.77
N SER A 103 3.05 -20.95 25.61
CA SER A 103 3.77 -20.48 24.43
C SER A 103 2.87 -20.42 23.21
N LEU A 104 2.92 -19.28 22.51
CA LEU A 104 2.22 -19.04 21.28
C LEU A 104 3.23 -18.81 20.16
N TRP A 105 3.12 -19.55 19.08
CA TRP A 105 3.80 -19.30 17.82
C TRP A 105 2.78 -19.01 16.73
N HIS A 106 3.13 -18.13 15.83
CA HIS A 106 2.25 -17.78 14.71
C HIS A 106 3.06 -17.54 13.45
N PHE A 107 2.44 -17.72 12.31
CA PHE A 107 2.96 -17.34 11.00
C PHE A 107 1.87 -16.65 10.18
N ALA A 108 2.27 -15.98 9.10
CA ALA A 108 1.39 -15.19 8.25
C ALA A 108 0.58 -14.11 9.00
N SER A 109 1.13 -13.58 10.11
CA SER A 109 0.49 -12.48 10.84
C SER A 109 0.37 -11.26 9.95
N PRO A 110 -0.80 -10.63 9.89
CA PRO A 110 -0.93 -9.37 9.17
C PRO A 110 -0.21 -8.26 9.93
N GLU A 111 0.52 -7.47 9.20
CA GLU A 111 1.00 -6.19 9.72
C GLU A 111 -0.14 -5.17 9.64
N TYR A 112 -0.50 -4.58 10.77
CA TYR A 112 -1.50 -3.52 10.86
C TYR A 112 -0.80 -2.20 11.11
N ASN A 113 -0.57 -1.48 10.04
CA ASN A 113 -0.10 -0.11 10.09
C ASN A 113 -1.06 0.82 9.32
N ALA A 114 -0.81 2.11 9.37
CA ALA A 114 -1.68 3.10 8.74
C ALA A 114 -1.87 2.91 7.21
N VAL A 115 -0.94 2.22 6.54
CA VAL A 115 -0.91 2.03 5.07
C VAL A 115 -1.29 0.62 4.61
N SER A 116 -1.51 -0.35 5.52
CA SER A 116 -1.70 -1.79 5.19
C SER A 116 -2.87 -2.11 4.25
N ASN A 117 -3.87 -1.24 4.16
CA ASN A 117 -5.06 -1.44 3.33
C ASN A 117 -5.18 -0.40 2.21
N MET A 118 -4.12 0.34 1.96
CA MET A 118 -4.10 1.38 0.94
C MET A 118 -4.14 0.77 -0.46
N ARG A 119 -4.98 1.34 -1.33
CA ARG A 119 -5.07 0.95 -2.74
C ARG A 119 -4.42 2.02 -3.61
N VAL A 120 -3.50 1.61 -4.46
CA VAL A 120 -2.93 2.52 -5.46
C VAL A 120 -3.84 2.57 -6.68
N LEU A 121 -4.29 3.77 -7.03
CA LEU A 121 -5.13 4.01 -8.19
C LEU A 121 -4.28 4.18 -9.46
N PRO A 122 -4.87 4.06 -10.65
CA PRO A 122 -4.18 4.32 -11.91
C PRO A 122 -3.60 5.73 -11.97
N ILE A 123 -2.44 5.88 -12.63
CA ILE A 123 -1.79 7.17 -12.83
C ILE A 123 -2.67 8.05 -13.73
N SER A 124 -2.93 9.26 -13.30
CA SER A 124 -3.65 10.29 -14.05
C SER A 124 -2.74 11.47 -14.40
N ASN A 125 -3.22 12.36 -15.27
CA ASN A 125 -2.46 13.54 -15.64
C ASN A 125 -2.40 14.55 -14.50
N ALA A 126 -1.19 15.06 -14.21
CA ALA A 126 -0.99 16.15 -13.28
C ALA A 126 -1.18 17.50 -13.99
N ASN A 127 -1.99 18.36 -13.39
CA ASN A 127 -2.20 19.72 -13.90
C ASN A 127 -1.44 20.78 -13.11
N ARG A 128 -0.97 20.43 -11.91
CA ARG A 128 -0.30 21.36 -11.00
C ARG A 128 0.75 20.65 -10.16
N ILE A 129 1.92 21.28 -10.03
CA ILE A 129 2.99 20.83 -9.14
C ILE A 129 3.28 21.98 -8.18
N LEU A 130 3.19 21.71 -6.89
CA LEU A 130 3.48 22.67 -5.83
C LEU A 130 4.92 22.47 -5.36
N TYR A 131 5.75 23.48 -5.55
CA TYR A 131 7.11 23.50 -5.03
C TYR A 131 7.12 23.98 -3.57
N TYR A 132 8.08 23.48 -2.82
CA TYR A 132 8.30 23.93 -1.44
C TYR A 132 8.72 25.39 -1.41
N VAL A 133 8.17 26.12 -0.47
CA VAL A 133 8.60 27.49 -0.16
C VAL A 133 8.71 27.59 1.36
N PRO A 134 9.85 27.97 1.91
CA PRO A 134 10.00 28.14 3.36
C PRO A 134 8.97 29.12 3.92
N GLN A 135 8.53 28.88 5.15
CA GLN A 135 7.56 29.73 5.81
C GLN A 135 8.02 31.20 5.85
N GLY A 136 7.14 32.11 5.47
CA GLY A 136 7.40 33.55 5.45
C GLY A 136 8.21 34.07 4.27
N LYS A 137 8.57 33.21 3.31
CA LYS A 137 9.22 33.63 2.05
C LYS A 137 8.24 33.63 0.88
N ASN A 138 8.51 34.49 -0.11
CA ASN A 138 7.85 34.44 -1.40
C ASN A 138 8.55 33.40 -2.29
N PHE A 139 7.79 32.69 -3.14
CA PHE A 139 8.32 31.68 -4.06
C PHE A 139 9.45 32.23 -4.95
N LEU A 140 9.23 33.39 -5.60
CA LEU A 140 10.20 33.93 -6.51
C LEU A 140 11.51 34.34 -5.81
N ASP A 141 11.42 34.96 -4.64
CA ASP A 141 12.60 35.40 -3.87
C ASP A 141 13.40 34.21 -3.36
N TRP A 142 12.70 33.17 -2.88
CA TRP A 142 13.34 31.95 -2.46
C TRP A 142 14.01 31.25 -3.64
N PHE A 143 13.28 31.08 -4.73
CA PHE A 143 13.76 30.38 -5.91
C PHE A 143 14.94 31.10 -6.57
N PHE A 144 14.84 32.45 -6.75
CA PHE A 144 15.94 33.25 -7.35
C PHE A 144 17.19 33.22 -6.47
N GLY A 145 17.05 33.27 -5.16
CA GLY A 145 18.18 33.13 -4.26
C GLY A 145 18.94 31.82 -4.42
N ARG A 146 18.19 30.71 -4.60
CA ARG A 146 18.77 29.38 -4.83
C ARG A 146 19.45 29.27 -6.19
N ILE A 147 18.76 29.66 -7.27
CA ILE A 147 19.31 29.54 -8.61
C ILE A 147 20.57 30.44 -8.79
N SER A 148 20.56 31.63 -8.19
CA SER A 148 21.71 32.51 -8.18
C SER A 148 22.93 31.86 -7.50
N THR A 149 22.72 31.27 -6.31
CA THR A 149 23.79 30.55 -5.60
C THR A 149 24.35 29.38 -6.41
N ILE A 150 23.48 28.58 -7.05
CA ILE A 150 23.89 27.45 -7.90
C ILE A 150 24.65 27.96 -9.12
N CYS A 151 24.19 29.03 -9.78
CA CYS A 151 24.86 29.63 -10.92
C CYS A 151 26.23 30.14 -10.54
N ASP A 152 26.39 30.81 -9.39
CA ASP A 152 27.69 31.32 -8.90
C ASP A 152 28.71 30.19 -8.73
N LEU A 153 28.28 29.01 -8.22
CA LEU A 153 29.15 27.83 -8.11
C LEU A 153 29.67 27.33 -9.48
N HIS A 154 28.94 27.58 -10.55
CA HIS A 154 29.30 27.20 -11.92
C HIS A 154 29.91 28.35 -12.73
N GLY A 155 30.13 29.50 -12.11
CA GLY A 155 30.68 30.69 -12.81
C GLY A 155 29.70 31.28 -13.82
N ILE A 156 28.38 31.10 -13.63
CA ILE A 156 27.33 31.59 -14.52
C ILE A 156 26.70 32.83 -13.91
N SER A 157 26.61 33.92 -14.68
CA SER A 157 25.81 35.08 -14.30
C SER A 157 24.31 34.75 -14.51
N CYS A 158 23.50 34.90 -13.47
CA CYS A 158 22.05 34.74 -13.55
C CYS A 158 21.35 36.05 -13.20
N ARG A 159 20.47 36.52 -14.07
CA ARG A 159 19.61 37.70 -13.82
C ARG A 159 18.18 37.35 -13.98
N GLU A 160 17.29 38.05 -13.23
CA GLU A 160 15.85 37.84 -13.32
C GLU A 160 15.12 39.07 -13.87
N ASN A 161 14.00 38.81 -14.56
CA ASN A 161 13.07 39.82 -15.00
C ASN A 161 11.64 39.40 -14.57
N ARG A 162 11.00 40.22 -13.74
CA ARG A 162 9.65 40.03 -13.18
C ARG A 162 8.61 40.98 -13.77
N ASN A 163 8.88 41.59 -14.90
CA ASN A 163 8.00 42.61 -15.49
C ASN A 163 6.66 42.08 -15.96
N PHE A 164 6.47 40.75 -15.95
CA PHE A 164 5.24 40.10 -16.38
C PHE A 164 4.55 39.40 -15.20
N GLU A 165 3.26 39.59 -15.09
CA GLU A 165 2.47 38.89 -14.08
C GLU A 165 2.44 37.38 -14.36
N TYR A 166 2.67 36.57 -13.33
CA TYR A 166 2.76 35.10 -13.41
C TYR A 166 3.81 34.52 -14.35
N GLN A 167 4.82 35.32 -14.72
CA GLN A 167 5.95 34.91 -15.53
C GLN A 167 7.25 35.38 -14.90
N HIS A 168 8.23 34.51 -14.90
CA HIS A 168 9.56 34.79 -14.39
C HIS A 168 10.57 34.44 -15.51
N ILE A 169 11.35 35.40 -15.97
CA ILE A 169 12.38 35.19 -17.00
C ILE A 169 13.74 35.22 -16.33
N LEU A 170 14.49 34.15 -16.51
CA LEU A 170 15.84 33.98 -16.04
C LEU A 170 16.79 34.09 -17.24
N SER A 171 17.75 35.01 -17.17
CA SER A 171 18.78 35.20 -18.17
C SER A 171 20.10 34.67 -17.63
N PHE A 172 20.70 33.71 -18.34
CA PHE A 172 21.96 33.06 -18.00
C PHE A 172 23.03 33.46 -18.99
N GLU A 173 24.24 33.74 -18.46
CA GLU A 173 25.39 34.15 -19.27
C GLU A 173 26.70 33.58 -18.70
N ALA A 174 27.51 32.91 -19.53
CA ALA A 174 28.85 32.43 -19.20
C ALA A 174 29.65 32.18 -20.48
N ASP A 175 30.93 32.59 -20.50
CA ASP A 175 31.89 32.32 -21.60
C ASP A 175 31.36 32.69 -22.99
N GLY A 176 30.64 33.82 -23.11
CA GLY A 176 30.00 34.25 -24.34
C GLY A 176 28.77 33.48 -24.78
N LYS A 177 28.33 32.52 -23.99
CA LYS A 177 27.06 31.79 -24.16
C LYS A 177 25.95 32.48 -23.39
N GLN A 178 24.77 32.50 -23.98
CA GLN A 178 23.61 33.17 -23.39
C GLN A 178 22.34 32.37 -23.66
N CYS A 179 21.42 32.34 -22.67
CA CYS A 179 20.06 31.89 -22.86
C CYS A 179 19.08 32.56 -21.92
N ASP A 180 17.83 32.72 -22.38
CA ASP A 180 16.72 33.23 -21.60
C ASP A 180 15.67 32.14 -21.44
N ILE A 181 15.30 31.81 -20.20
CA ILE A 181 14.31 30.80 -19.89
C ILE A 181 13.14 31.44 -19.15
N ARG A 182 11.96 31.33 -19.72
CA ARG A 182 10.70 31.76 -19.10
C ARG A 182 10.12 30.63 -18.29
N GLN A 183 9.77 30.92 -17.05
CA GLN A 183 9.02 30.01 -16.16
C GLN A 183 7.68 30.63 -15.79
N TRP A 184 6.60 29.87 -15.95
CA TRP A 184 5.27 30.29 -15.50
C TRP A 184 5.04 29.80 -14.08
N TYR A 185 4.39 30.62 -13.28
CA TYR A 185 3.95 30.29 -11.93
C TYR A 185 2.54 30.86 -11.69
N ASN A 186 1.88 30.46 -10.62
CA ASN A 186 0.63 31.10 -10.18
C ASN A 186 0.82 31.73 -8.79
N LYS A 187 -0.22 32.41 -8.30
CA LYS A 187 -0.21 33.10 -7.00
C LYS A 187 0.09 32.18 -5.80
N ASP A 188 -0.13 30.88 -5.95
CA ASP A 188 0.09 29.87 -4.91
C ASP A 188 1.47 29.20 -5.00
N GLY A 189 2.36 29.65 -5.91
CA GLY A 189 3.69 29.09 -6.11
C GLY A 189 3.75 27.82 -6.96
N TYR A 190 2.67 27.48 -7.66
CA TYR A 190 2.69 26.38 -8.62
C TYR A 190 3.43 26.79 -9.90
N SER A 191 4.40 25.99 -10.30
CA SER A 191 5.14 26.19 -11.55
C SER A 191 5.33 24.85 -12.25
N HIS A 192 4.99 24.75 -13.53
CA HIS A 192 5.07 23.49 -14.27
C HIS A 192 5.46 23.65 -15.75
N LYS A 193 5.51 24.88 -16.25
CA LYS A 193 5.82 25.13 -17.65
C LYS A 193 7.03 26.05 -17.76
N ARG A 194 7.98 25.66 -18.59
CA ARG A 194 9.13 26.48 -18.98
C ARG A 194 9.26 26.54 -20.48
N GLU A 195 9.90 27.56 -20.97
CA GLU A 195 10.18 27.81 -22.37
C GLU A 195 11.49 28.55 -22.52
N CYS A 196 12.39 28.06 -23.35
CA CYS A 196 13.59 28.79 -23.77
C CYS A 196 13.19 29.81 -24.82
N LEU A 197 13.36 31.10 -24.50
CA LEU A 197 13.01 32.23 -25.38
C LEU A 197 14.10 32.49 -26.39
N ASN A 198 15.33 32.61 -25.90
CA ASN A 198 16.51 32.92 -26.67
C ASN A 198 17.67 32.03 -26.25
N LYS A 199 18.53 31.66 -27.19
CA LYS A 199 19.77 30.93 -26.93
C LYS A 199 20.73 31.12 -28.09
N ASN A 200 22.01 31.17 -27.78
CA ASN A 200 23.09 31.12 -28.78
C ASN A 200 23.87 29.80 -28.76
N ASP A 201 23.64 28.99 -27.72
CA ASP A 201 24.19 27.63 -27.56
C ASP A 201 23.15 26.68 -26.98
N GLU A 202 22.86 25.56 -27.65
CA GLU A 202 21.87 24.59 -27.27
C GLU A 202 22.27 23.83 -25.99
N GLY A 203 23.54 23.43 -25.91
CA GLY A 203 24.08 22.70 -24.76
C GLY A 203 24.03 23.54 -23.48
N PHE A 204 24.31 24.84 -23.60
CA PHE A 204 24.21 25.77 -22.49
C PHE A 204 22.77 25.98 -22.02
N ALA A 205 21.83 26.08 -22.96
CA ALA A 205 20.41 26.20 -22.61
C ALA A 205 19.88 24.95 -21.88
N ILE A 206 20.27 23.74 -22.31
CA ILE A 206 19.95 22.49 -21.64
C ILE A 206 20.58 22.45 -20.24
N PHE A 207 21.82 22.94 -20.11
CA PHE A 207 22.49 23.00 -18.81
C PHE A 207 21.80 24.00 -17.86
N ALA A 208 21.45 25.20 -18.34
CA ALA A 208 20.72 26.20 -17.57
C ALA A 208 19.34 25.64 -17.08
N ASP A 209 18.63 24.89 -17.94
CA ASP A 209 17.36 24.24 -17.53
C ASP A 209 17.57 23.20 -16.41
N LYS A 210 18.70 22.46 -16.42
CA LYS A 210 19.05 21.54 -15.33
C LYS A 210 19.35 22.27 -14.01
N LEU A 211 19.99 23.42 -14.05
CA LEU A 211 20.26 24.25 -12.87
C LEU A 211 18.93 24.76 -12.27
N ILE A 212 17.95 25.10 -13.11
CA ILE A 212 16.60 25.45 -12.66
C ILE A 212 15.95 24.24 -11.95
N GLU A 213 16.08 23.04 -12.51
CA GLU A 213 15.55 21.82 -11.88
C GLU A 213 16.18 21.59 -10.51
N GLU A 214 17.48 21.72 -10.40
CA GLU A 214 18.23 21.59 -9.15
C GLU A 214 17.78 22.64 -8.12
N ALA A 215 17.61 23.88 -8.53
CA ALA A 215 17.15 24.96 -7.65
C ALA A 215 15.71 24.75 -7.10
N LEU A 216 14.87 24.02 -7.82
CA LEU A 216 13.53 23.69 -7.41
C LEU A 216 13.45 22.54 -6.40
N VAL A 217 14.51 21.73 -6.26
CA VAL A 217 14.62 20.68 -5.24
C VAL A 217 15.09 21.32 -3.93
N PRO A 218 14.33 21.30 -2.84
CA PRO A 218 14.78 21.87 -1.58
C PRO A 218 15.91 21.03 -0.96
N ASP A 219 16.89 21.68 -0.29
CA ASP A 219 17.96 20.98 0.42
C ASP A 219 17.41 20.19 1.61
N GLU A 220 16.47 20.81 2.31
CA GLU A 220 15.74 20.20 3.43
C GLU A 220 14.26 20.55 3.32
N LEU A 221 13.42 19.53 3.45
CA LEU A 221 11.99 19.70 3.60
C LEU A 221 11.66 19.93 5.08
N SER A 222 11.52 21.19 5.47
CA SER A 222 11.04 21.55 6.81
C SER A 222 9.51 21.49 6.85
N PHE A 223 8.98 20.39 7.32
CA PHE A 223 7.55 20.28 7.61
C PHE A 223 7.34 19.51 8.92
N ILE A 224 6.22 19.77 9.57
CA ILE A 224 5.84 19.12 10.81
C ILE A 224 4.70 18.15 10.48
N LEU A 225 4.93 16.86 10.75
CA LEU A 225 3.86 15.87 10.65
C LEU A 225 2.77 16.21 11.66
N GLN A 226 1.55 16.43 11.17
CA GLN A 226 0.42 16.83 12.02
C GLN A 226 -0.18 15.68 12.80
N THR A 227 0.14 14.44 12.43
CA THR A 227 -0.43 13.24 13.03
C THR A 227 0.60 12.12 13.13
N THR A 228 0.56 11.35 14.21
CA THR A 228 1.50 10.23 14.44
C THR A 228 1.36 9.10 13.42
N PHE A 229 0.17 8.87 12.87
CA PHE A 229 -0.02 7.84 11.84
C PHE A 229 0.60 8.23 10.49
N ALA A 230 0.78 9.53 10.24
CA ALA A 230 1.46 10.02 9.03
C ALA A 230 2.96 9.71 9.03
N GLU A 231 3.58 9.45 10.19
CA GLU A 231 4.99 9.05 10.28
C GLU A 231 5.26 7.74 9.52
N THR A 232 4.36 6.77 9.62
CA THR A 232 4.48 5.48 8.90
C THR A 232 4.44 5.68 7.39
N LEU A 233 3.51 6.50 6.89
CA LEU A 233 3.45 6.84 5.46
C LEU A 233 4.68 7.61 5.04
N HIS A 234 5.06 8.63 5.81
CA HIS A 234 6.21 9.47 5.50
C HIS A 234 7.48 8.64 5.34
N LYS A 235 7.77 7.78 6.31
CA LYS A 235 8.91 6.88 6.25
C LYS A 235 8.86 6.00 4.99
N LEU A 236 7.74 5.35 4.71
CA LEU A 236 7.57 4.52 3.52
C LEU A 236 7.85 5.32 2.23
N VAL A 237 7.28 6.52 2.11
CA VAL A 237 7.43 7.36 0.91
C VAL A 237 8.87 7.82 0.72
N ILE A 238 9.55 8.27 1.81
CA ILE A 238 10.93 8.72 1.75
C ILE A 238 11.89 7.56 1.45
N ASP A 239 11.69 6.40 2.06
CA ASP A 239 12.51 5.21 1.81
C ASP A 239 12.42 4.79 0.32
N ILE A 240 11.22 4.72 -0.25
CA ILE A 240 11.02 4.40 -1.67
C ILE A 240 11.62 5.50 -2.58
N ALA A 241 11.39 6.76 -2.27
CA ALA A 241 11.94 7.89 -3.05
C ALA A 241 13.47 7.85 -3.07
N SER A 242 14.10 7.61 -1.93
CA SER A 242 15.55 7.48 -1.79
C SER A 242 16.08 6.28 -2.59
N GLU A 243 15.45 5.12 -2.50
CA GLU A 243 15.84 3.91 -3.23
C GLU A 243 15.80 4.10 -4.76
N LEU A 244 14.79 4.83 -5.24
CA LEU A 244 14.61 5.12 -6.67
C LEU A 244 15.35 6.37 -7.15
N GLY A 245 16.04 7.10 -6.25
CA GLY A 245 16.70 8.35 -6.57
C GLY A 245 15.74 9.46 -7.01
N ILE A 246 14.51 9.47 -6.48
CA ILE A 246 13.47 10.43 -6.83
C ILE A 246 13.46 11.58 -5.82
N PRO A 247 13.85 12.83 -6.21
CA PRO A 247 13.77 13.96 -5.31
C PRO A 247 12.34 14.30 -4.90
N VAL A 248 12.12 14.52 -3.61
CA VAL A 248 10.86 15.04 -3.08
C VAL A 248 10.88 16.56 -3.16
N LEU A 249 9.94 17.14 -3.89
CA LEU A 249 9.85 18.57 -4.13
C LEU A 249 9.07 19.31 -3.06
N ASN A 250 8.05 18.68 -2.51
CA ASN A 250 7.22 19.27 -1.47
C ASN A 250 6.32 18.21 -0.82
N ILE A 251 5.84 18.53 0.39
CA ILE A 251 4.83 17.75 1.11
C ILE A 251 3.77 18.72 1.60
N LYS A 252 2.51 18.43 1.30
CA LYS A 252 1.36 19.22 1.77
C LYS A 252 0.40 18.32 2.51
N GLN A 253 0.10 18.68 3.74
CA GLN A 253 -0.93 18.01 4.53
C GLN A 253 -2.21 18.84 4.52
N GLU A 254 -3.31 18.20 4.17
CA GLU A 254 -4.64 18.76 4.18
C GLU A 254 -5.57 17.85 4.97
N GLN A 255 -6.74 18.33 5.32
CA GLN A 255 -7.71 17.48 6.00
C GLN A 255 -8.04 16.24 5.15
N TRP A 256 -7.85 15.06 5.70
CA TRP A 256 -8.08 13.74 5.11
C TRP A 256 -7.14 13.35 3.96
N LYS A 257 -6.06 14.09 3.72
CA LYS A 257 -5.08 13.73 2.68
C LYS A 257 -3.71 14.33 2.91
N ASP A 258 -2.69 13.56 2.55
CA ASP A 258 -1.30 13.98 2.47
C ASP A 258 -0.84 13.92 1.02
N ILE A 259 -0.22 14.96 0.52
CA ILE A 259 0.19 15.09 -0.88
C ILE A 259 1.70 15.23 -0.93
N TYR A 260 2.35 14.31 -1.64
CA TYR A 260 3.79 14.35 -1.90
C TYR A 260 4.02 14.71 -3.36
N TYR A 261 4.95 15.64 -3.59
CA TYR A 261 5.35 16.10 -4.93
C TYR A 261 6.78 15.64 -5.21
N PHE A 262 7.02 15.14 -6.42
CA PHE A 262 8.26 14.50 -6.81
C PHE A 262 8.81 15.03 -8.14
N SER A 263 10.14 14.95 -8.30
CA SER A 263 10.80 15.11 -9.60
C SER A 263 11.08 13.72 -10.19
N THR A 264 10.24 13.29 -11.12
CA THR A 264 10.38 12.02 -11.85
C THR A 264 10.94 12.27 -13.25
N THR A 265 12.05 12.98 -13.32
CA THR A 265 12.65 13.50 -14.58
C THR A 265 12.49 12.55 -15.78
N PRO A 266 11.98 13.02 -16.94
CA PRO A 266 11.73 14.44 -17.28
C PRO A 266 10.40 14.99 -16.76
N TYR A 267 9.62 14.22 -16.04
CA TYR A 267 8.29 14.59 -15.55
C TYR A 267 8.33 15.13 -14.11
N LYS A 268 7.21 15.70 -13.71
CA LYS A 268 6.91 16.05 -12.33
C LYS A 268 5.65 15.31 -11.91
N SER A 269 5.66 14.79 -10.71
CA SER A 269 4.60 13.91 -10.23
C SER A 269 4.14 14.28 -8.85
N SER A 270 2.95 13.83 -8.49
CA SER A 270 2.43 13.90 -7.13
C SER A 270 1.67 12.63 -6.80
N ILE A 271 1.61 12.30 -5.52
CA ILE A 271 0.75 11.24 -5.02
C ILE A 271 -0.06 11.82 -3.86
N THR A 272 -1.38 11.76 -3.99
CA THR A 272 -2.31 12.13 -2.92
C THR A 272 -2.71 10.87 -2.16
N PHE A 273 -2.36 10.81 -0.89
CA PHE A 273 -2.71 9.73 0.02
C PHE A 273 -3.92 10.13 0.86
N CYS A 274 -5.05 9.47 0.64
CA CYS A 274 -6.28 9.75 1.37
C CYS A 274 -6.42 8.83 2.58
N TYR A 275 -6.79 9.40 3.72
CA TYR A 275 -7.01 8.67 4.97
C TYR A 275 -8.39 8.96 5.58
N ASN A 276 -8.82 8.13 6.51
CA ASN A 276 -10.09 8.24 7.19
C ASN A 276 -9.93 8.75 8.64
N ALA A 277 -11.04 8.97 9.34
CA ALA A 277 -11.07 9.43 10.72
C ALA A 277 -10.32 8.51 11.74
N ARG A 278 -9.98 7.29 11.35
CA ARG A 278 -9.20 6.34 12.16
C ARG A 278 -7.70 6.42 11.88
N GLY A 279 -7.24 7.33 11.04
CA GLY A 279 -5.84 7.44 10.63
C GLY A 279 -5.36 6.30 9.71
N LEU A 280 -6.27 5.64 9.00
CA LEU A 280 -5.94 4.58 8.04
C LEU A 280 -6.00 5.12 6.63
N TYR A 281 -4.91 4.98 5.88
CA TYR A 281 -4.86 5.34 4.46
C TYR A 281 -5.66 4.34 3.64
N SER A 282 -6.55 4.86 2.81
CA SER A 282 -7.46 4.07 1.99
C SER A 282 -7.04 4.01 0.52
N SER A 283 -6.44 5.08 0.02
CA SER A 283 -6.03 5.17 -1.38
C SER A 283 -4.82 6.08 -1.59
N ALA A 284 -4.01 5.74 -2.58
CA ALA A 284 -2.99 6.57 -3.17
C ALA A 284 -3.39 6.92 -4.60
N MET A 285 -3.44 8.21 -4.91
CA MET A 285 -3.84 8.74 -6.21
C MET A 285 -2.62 9.38 -6.89
N PRO A 286 -1.89 8.63 -7.71
CA PRO A 286 -0.71 9.15 -8.41
C PRO A 286 -1.12 10.01 -9.61
N GLN A 287 -0.39 11.11 -9.81
CA GLN A 287 -0.54 12.01 -10.93
C GLN A 287 0.83 12.38 -11.49
N SER A 288 0.96 12.49 -12.81
CA SER A 288 2.19 12.92 -13.47
C SER A 288 1.93 13.85 -14.63
N THR A 289 2.84 14.78 -14.89
CA THR A 289 2.84 15.60 -16.12
C THR A 289 3.06 14.77 -17.37
N GLY A 290 3.66 13.58 -17.25
CA GLY A 290 3.82 12.57 -18.31
C GLY A 290 2.67 11.55 -18.35
N GLY A 291 1.70 11.65 -17.44
CA GLY A 291 0.63 10.68 -17.31
C GLY A 291 1.18 9.25 -17.13
N THR A 292 0.66 8.32 -17.91
CA THR A 292 1.09 6.91 -17.90
C THR A 292 2.48 6.64 -18.52
N ASN A 293 3.17 7.64 -19.06
CA ASN A 293 4.53 7.50 -19.60
C ASN A 293 5.62 7.70 -18.52
N ASP A 294 5.24 8.02 -17.29
CA ASP A 294 6.15 8.21 -16.16
C ASP A 294 6.54 6.86 -15.55
N GLU A 295 7.64 6.28 -16.05
CA GLU A 295 8.11 4.96 -15.59
C GLU A 295 8.65 4.99 -14.15
N LEU A 296 9.25 6.12 -13.70
CA LEU A 296 9.70 6.26 -12.32
C LEU A 296 8.52 6.29 -11.34
N LEU A 297 7.45 6.99 -11.69
CA LEU A 297 6.23 6.98 -10.87
C LEU A 297 5.56 5.60 -10.86
N LYS A 298 5.58 4.85 -11.98
CA LYS A 298 5.11 3.46 -12.01
C LYS A 298 5.91 2.57 -11.07
N ALA A 299 7.24 2.67 -11.12
CA ALA A 299 8.13 1.92 -10.23
C ALA A 299 7.86 2.26 -8.76
N PHE A 300 7.67 3.54 -8.45
CA PHE A 300 7.29 4.01 -7.12
C PHE A 300 5.96 3.39 -6.66
N CYS A 301 4.93 3.45 -7.49
CA CYS A 301 3.62 2.90 -7.19
C CYS A 301 3.63 1.38 -6.98
N ALA A 302 4.47 0.64 -7.73
CA ALA A 302 4.64 -0.79 -7.56
C ALA A 302 5.28 -1.18 -6.21
N LYS A 303 6.11 -0.30 -5.62
CA LYS A 303 6.72 -0.52 -4.30
C LYS A 303 5.79 -0.18 -3.13
N ILE A 304 4.76 0.62 -3.36
CA ILE A 304 3.74 0.93 -2.35
C ILE A 304 2.73 -0.22 -2.20
N GLN A 305 2.46 -0.97 -3.28
CA GLN A 305 1.52 -2.10 -3.28
C GLN A 305 2.08 -3.33 -2.55
#